data_a18e34b551e69450938816342178449c
#
_entry.id   a18e34b551e69450938816342178449c
#
_cell.length_a   1.000
_cell.length_b   1.000
_cell.length_c   1.000
_cell.angle_alpha   90.00
_cell.angle_beta   90.00
_cell.angle_gamma   90.00
#
_symmetry.space_group_name_H-M   'P 1'
#
loop_
_entity.id
_entity.type
_entity.pdbx_description
1 polymer ?
#
loop_
_entity_poly.entity_id
_entity_poly.type
_entity_poly.pdbx_seq_one_letter_code
_entity_poly.pdbx_strand_id
1 'polypeptide(L)'
;MKVFLDTNVLASAAATRGLCADVVREVFGSHELFISEQVLAELRGVLRLKFRVSQDLIDDFIWLLEEDSVPAEPARLPKVKLKDRDDLAIVAAAITAGVEVLVTGDKELLDLGRIANLEILSPRQFWERLKTQQKRGAGRGEPRHSR
;
A
#
# COMPACT_ATOMS: atom_id res chain seq x y z
N MET A 1 -10.15 -1.50 6.26
CA MET A 1 -9.62 -2.51 5.31
C MET A 1 -8.13 -2.65 5.55
N LYS A 2 -7.59 -3.85 5.41
CA LYS A 2 -6.15 -4.13 5.61
C LYS A 2 -5.44 -3.97 4.28
N VAL A 3 -4.51 -3.02 4.21
CA VAL A 3 -3.89 -2.59 2.95
C VAL A 3 -2.37 -2.66 3.06
N PHE A 4 -1.73 -3.19 2.02
CA PHE A 4 -0.28 -3.19 1.86
C PHE A 4 0.06 -2.26 0.69
N LEU A 5 0.97 -1.33 0.90
CA LEU A 5 1.40 -0.39 -0.14
C LEU A 5 2.81 -0.73 -0.57
N ASP A 6 2.99 -0.90 -1.89
CA ASP A 6 4.29 -1.22 -2.47
C ASP A 6 5.27 -0.04 -2.35
N THR A 7 6.55 -0.34 -2.42
CA THR A 7 7.62 0.65 -2.26
C THR A 7 7.44 1.88 -3.14
N ASN A 8 7.14 1.68 -4.43
CA ASN A 8 7.03 2.82 -5.37
C ASN A 8 5.81 3.68 -5.09
N VAL A 9 4.73 3.11 -4.57
CA VAL A 9 3.55 3.89 -4.17
C VAL A 9 3.90 4.79 -2.99
N LEU A 10 4.59 4.23 -1.99
CA LEU A 10 5.02 4.99 -0.81
C LEU A 10 6.03 6.07 -1.19
N ALA A 11 6.99 5.74 -2.07
CA ALA A 11 8.01 6.69 -2.51
C ALA A 11 7.38 7.86 -3.27
N SER A 12 6.46 7.57 -4.18
CA SER A 12 5.75 8.63 -4.91
C SER A 12 4.95 9.52 -3.96
N ALA A 13 4.32 8.92 -2.96
CA ALA A 13 3.54 9.68 -1.98
C ALA A 13 4.41 10.63 -1.18
N ALA A 14 5.62 10.20 -0.82
CA ALA A 14 6.54 11.02 -0.03
C ALA A 14 7.18 12.14 -0.85
N ALA A 15 7.48 11.86 -2.13
CA ALA A 15 8.29 12.75 -2.96
C ALA A 15 7.47 13.67 -3.87
N THR A 16 6.20 13.36 -4.11
CA THR A 16 5.38 14.13 -5.05
C THR A 16 3.99 14.38 -4.46
N ARG A 17 3.27 15.31 -5.08
CA ARG A 17 1.85 15.51 -4.81
C ARG A 17 1.07 14.80 -5.90
N GLY A 18 -0.02 14.16 -5.53
CA GLY A 18 -0.85 13.49 -6.51
C GLY A 18 -1.55 12.27 -5.95
N LEU A 19 -1.90 11.36 -6.83
CA LEU A 19 -2.74 10.22 -6.48
C LEU A 19 -2.14 9.34 -5.38
N CYS A 20 -0.85 9.03 -5.47
CA CYS A 20 -0.21 8.19 -4.45
C CYS A 20 -0.24 8.87 -3.07
N ALA A 21 -0.01 10.18 -3.01
CA ALA A 21 -0.10 10.91 -1.76
C ALA A 21 -1.52 10.86 -1.19
N ASP A 22 -2.53 10.99 -2.04
CA ASP A 22 -3.92 10.90 -1.61
C ASP A 22 -4.27 9.52 -1.10
N VAL A 23 -3.80 8.48 -1.78
CA VAL A 23 -4.01 7.09 -1.37
C VAL A 23 -3.39 6.83 0.00
N VAL A 24 -2.13 7.23 0.20
CA VAL A 24 -1.43 7.01 1.48
C VAL A 24 -2.15 7.75 2.60
N ARG A 25 -2.58 8.99 2.35
CA ARG A 25 -3.30 9.77 3.35
C ARG A 25 -4.61 9.08 3.75
N GLU A 26 -5.34 8.56 2.77
CA GLU A 26 -6.59 7.86 3.03
C GLU A 26 -6.36 6.59 3.85
N VAL A 27 -5.31 5.83 3.51
CA VAL A 27 -4.99 4.60 4.23
C VAL A 27 -4.62 4.90 5.68
N PHE A 28 -3.80 5.93 5.92
CA PHE A 28 -3.47 6.34 7.29
C PHE A 28 -4.71 6.76 8.09
N GLY A 29 -5.64 7.43 7.44
CA GLY A 29 -6.80 7.99 8.13
C GLY A 29 -7.92 7.00 8.39
N SER A 30 -8.10 5.99 7.54
CA SER A 30 -9.32 5.18 7.55
C SER A 30 -9.11 3.69 7.39
N HIS A 31 -7.88 3.24 7.21
CA HIS A 31 -7.58 1.82 6.98
C HIS A 31 -6.37 1.40 7.81
N GLU A 32 -6.07 0.10 7.80
CA GLU A 32 -4.89 -0.42 8.47
C GLU A 32 -3.78 -0.62 7.43
N LEU A 33 -2.66 0.06 7.62
CA LEU A 33 -1.48 -0.10 6.78
C LEU A 33 -0.63 -1.25 7.30
N PHE A 34 -0.28 -2.17 6.41
CA PHE A 34 0.66 -3.25 6.68
C PHE A 34 1.94 -2.97 5.89
N ILE A 35 3.09 -3.22 6.49
CA ILE A 35 4.37 -2.94 5.85
C ILE A 35 5.40 -3.99 6.25
N SER A 36 6.32 -4.33 5.34
CA SER A 36 7.39 -5.28 5.62
C SER A 36 8.72 -4.56 5.80
N GLU A 37 9.66 -5.21 6.48
CA GLU A 37 11.01 -4.68 6.63
C GLU A 37 11.68 -4.48 5.26
N GLN A 38 11.42 -5.40 4.33
CA GLN A 38 11.95 -5.27 2.98
C GLN A 38 11.51 -3.98 2.31
N VAL A 39 10.21 -3.66 2.41
CA VAL A 39 9.67 -2.43 1.81
C VAL A 39 10.29 -1.20 2.47
N LEU A 40 10.46 -1.22 3.79
CA LEU A 40 11.09 -0.09 4.48
C LEU A 40 12.53 0.13 4.00
N ALA A 41 13.29 -0.96 3.84
CA ALA A 41 14.66 -0.87 3.35
C ALA A 41 14.73 -0.36 1.91
N GLU A 42 13.87 -0.89 1.03
CA GLU A 42 13.80 -0.44 -0.36
C GLU A 42 13.38 1.03 -0.44
N LEU A 43 12.45 1.43 0.39
CA LEU A 43 11.94 2.79 0.41
C LEU A 43 13.03 3.80 0.75
N ARG A 44 13.86 3.50 1.75
CA ARG A 44 14.99 4.37 2.09
C ARG A 44 15.90 4.60 0.87
N GLY A 45 16.23 3.52 0.16
CA GLY A 45 17.08 3.60 -1.02
C GLY A 45 16.45 4.38 -2.16
N VAL A 46 15.19 4.11 -2.45
CA VAL A 46 14.48 4.78 -3.55
C VAL A 46 14.34 6.29 -3.26
N LEU A 47 13.96 6.66 -2.05
CA LEU A 47 13.81 8.07 -1.70
C LEU A 47 15.14 8.82 -1.79
N ARG A 48 16.22 8.19 -1.36
CA ARG A 48 17.53 8.82 -1.38
C ARG A 48 18.12 8.90 -2.78
N LEU A 49 18.10 7.79 -3.52
CA LEU A 49 18.82 7.68 -4.79
C LEU A 49 18.02 8.13 -6.01
N LYS A 50 16.72 7.84 -6.03
CA LYS A 50 15.86 8.18 -7.16
C LYS A 50 15.24 9.55 -7.02
N PHE A 51 14.70 9.85 -5.84
CA PHE A 51 13.97 11.10 -5.62
C PHE A 51 14.80 12.17 -4.92
N ARG A 52 16.00 11.83 -4.46
CA ARG A 52 16.95 12.76 -3.81
C ARG A 52 16.32 13.50 -2.62
N VAL A 53 15.51 12.81 -1.88
CA VAL A 53 14.91 13.34 -0.65
C VAL A 53 15.99 13.42 0.43
N SER A 54 15.96 14.46 1.25
CA SER A 54 16.94 14.63 2.32
C SER A 54 16.81 13.52 3.36
N GLN A 55 17.93 13.21 4.03
CA GLN A 55 17.95 12.14 5.02
C GLN A 55 16.98 12.41 6.17
N ASP A 56 16.87 13.66 6.60
CA ASP A 56 15.95 14.01 7.69
C ASP A 56 14.50 13.72 7.32
N LEU A 57 14.10 14.05 6.10
CA LEU A 57 12.74 13.77 5.63
C LEU A 57 12.50 12.28 5.46
N ILE A 58 13.52 11.53 4.99
CA ILE A 58 13.42 10.08 4.90
C ILE A 58 13.19 9.48 6.28
N ASP A 59 14.00 9.88 7.26
CA ASP A 59 13.90 9.36 8.61
C ASP A 59 12.53 9.67 9.23
N ASP A 60 12.02 10.87 9.02
CA ASP A 60 10.70 11.25 9.52
C ASP A 60 9.59 10.41 8.90
N PHE A 61 9.66 10.19 7.58
CA PHE A 61 8.64 9.41 6.89
C PHE A 61 8.68 7.94 7.31
N ILE A 62 9.88 7.37 7.41
CA ILE A 62 10.04 5.97 7.86
C ILE A 62 9.51 5.83 9.28
N TRP A 63 9.83 6.78 10.16
CA TRP A 63 9.33 6.75 11.53
C TRP A 63 7.81 6.77 11.56
N LEU A 64 7.20 7.64 10.76
CA LEU A 64 5.73 7.71 10.67
C LEU A 64 5.13 6.39 10.20
N LEU A 65 5.73 5.78 9.18
CA LEU A 65 5.27 4.48 8.68
C LEU A 65 5.37 3.40 9.75
N GLU A 66 6.47 3.38 10.50
CA GLU A 66 6.65 2.38 11.55
C GLU A 66 5.64 2.56 12.69
N GLU A 67 5.34 3.80 13.05
CA GLU A 67 4.41 4.09 14.14
C GLU A 67 2.97 3.74 13.78
N ASP A 68 2.58 3.95 12.53
CA ASP A 68 1.19 3.81 12.12
C ASP A 68 0.93 2.57 11.26
N SER A 69 1.82 1.60 11.27
CA SER A 69 1.64 0.38 10.48
C SER A 69 1.73 -0.88 11.33
N VAL A 70 1.24 -1.96 10.76
CA VAL A 70 1.34 -3.30 11.34
C VAL A 70 2.44 -4.04 10.58
N PRO A 71 3.40 -4.65 11.27
CA PRO A 71 4.46 -5.43 10.58
C PRO A 71 3.88 -6.62 9.82
N ALA A 72 4.39 -6.84 8.62
CA ALA A 72 4.00 -7.96 7.77
C ALA A 72 5.27 -8.62 7.24
N GLU A 73 5.50 -9.89 7.60
CA GLU A 73 6.69 -10.61 7.17
C GLU A 73 6.31 -11.89 6.45
N PRO A 74 7.07 -12.30 5.42
CA PRO A 74 6.73 -13.50 4.67
C PRO A 74 7.04 -14.75 5.47
N ALA A 75 6.05 -15.65 5.57
CA ALA A 75 6.26 -16.95 6.19
C ALA A 75 6.58 -18.01 5.13
N ARG A 76 5.94 -17.88 3.95
CA ARG A 76 6.06 -18.86 2.88
C ARG A 76 5.89 -18.15 1.54
N LEU A 77 6.73 -18.48 0.56
CA LEU A 77 6.60 -17.91 -0.78
C LEU A 77 5.43 -18.57 -1.50
N PRO A 78 4.61 -17.78 -2.20
CA PRO A 78 3.48 -18.32 -2.97
C PRO A 78 3.97 -19.03 -4.23
N LYS A 79 3.15 -19.95 -4.73
CA LYS A 79 3.44 -20.69 -5.96
C LYS A 79 2.93 -19.88 -7.16
N VAL A 80 3.59 -18.78 -7.46
CA VAL A 80 3.27 -17.94 -8.61
C VAL A 80 4.56 -17.65 -9.36
N LYS A 81 4.42 -17.36 -10.66
CA LYS A 81 5.57 -17.03 -11.49
C LYS A 81 5.76 -15.52 -11.52
N LEU A 82 6.74 -15.07 -10.78
CA LEU A 82 7.21 -13.69 -10.81
C LEU A 82 8.71 -13.72 -11.03
N LYS A 83 9.20 -12.86 -11.91
CA LYS A 83 10.62 -12.77 -12.22
C LYS A 83 11.42 -12.22 -11.07
N ASP A 84 10.83 -11.30 -10.33
CA ASP A 84 11.50 -10.60 -9.25
C ASP A 84 11.19 -11.30 -7.92
N ARG A 85 12.24 -11.77 -7.24
CA ARG A 85 12.09 -12.43 -5.94
C ARG A 85 11.63 -11.46 -4.86
N ASP A 86 11.96 -10.17 -5.01
CA ASP A 86 11.49 -9.14 -4.09
C ASP A 86 9.97 -8.99 -4.18
N ASP A 87 9.42 -9.08 -5.39
CA ASP A 87 7.97 -9.06 -5.58
C ASP A 87 7.30 -10.27 -4.97
N LEU A 88 7.93 -11.45 -5.08
CA LEU A 88 7.42 -12.66 -4.41
C LEU A 88 7.37 -12.48 -2.91
N ALA A 89 8.40 -11.89 -2.31
CA ALA A 89 8.45 -11.66 -0.88
C ALA A 89 7.39 -10.66 -0.42
N ILE A 90 7.11 -9.64 -1.23
CA ILE A 90 6.06 -8.66 -0.94
C ILE A 90 4.69 -9.34 -0.94
N VAL A 91 4.40 -10.13 -1.97
CA VAL A 91 3.14 -10.87 -2.06
C VAL A 91 3.01 -11.86 -0.88
N ALA A 92 4.10 -12.56 -0.56
CA ALA A 92 4.11 -13.50 0.56
C ALA A 92 3.83 -12.81 1.89
N ALA A 93 4.43 -11.65 2.14
CA ALA A 93 4.21 -10.89 3.36
C ALA A 93 2.74 -10.45 3.46
N ALA A 94 2.18 -9.96 2.37
CA ALA A 94 0.79 -9.52 2.34
C ALA A 94 -0.18 -10.67 2.60
N ILE A 95 0.05 -11.82 1.97
CA ILE A 95 -0.81 -13.01 2.18
C ILE A 95 -0.70 -13.50 3.61
N THR A 96 0.53 -13.62 4.12
CA THR A 96 0.78 -14.11 5.48
C THR A 96 0.08 -13.23 6.53
N ALA A 97 0.08 -11.93 6.32
CA ALA A 97 -0.52 -10.98 7.26
C ALA A 97 -2.04 -10.87 7.10
N GLY A 98 -2.64 -11.54 6.12
CA GLY A 98 -4.08 -11.46 5.90
C GLY A 98 -4.54 -10.15 5.30
N VAL A 99 -3.67 -9.49 4.55
CA VAL A 99 -3.98 -8.24 3.87
C VAL A 99 -5.03 -8.48 2.78
N GLU A 100 -5.95 -7.55 2.65
CA GLU A 100 -7.04 -7.64 1.67
C GLU A 100 -6.63 -7.07 0.31
N VAL A 101 -5.85 -5.99 0.30
CA VAL A 101 -5.47 -5.30 -0.92
C VAL A 101 -3.99 -4.94 -0.91
N LEU A 102 -3.29 -5.28 -1.99
CA LEU A 102 -1.94 -4.81 -2.28
C LEU A 102 -2.04 -3.73 -3.36
N VAL A 103 -1.59 -2.53 -3.06
CA VAL A 103 -1.60 -1.42 -4.02
C VAL A 103 -0.20 -1.28 -4.61
N THR A 104 -0.10 -1.36 -5.93
CA THR A 104 1.17 -1.34 -6.63
C THR A 104 1.02 -0.72 -8.02
N GLY A 105 2.12 -0.14 -8.53
CA GLY A 105 2.20 0.29 -9.92
C GLY A 105 2.92 -0.72 -10.81
N ASP A 106 3.40 -1.82 -10.26
CA ASP A 106 4.16 -2.82 -10.99
C ASP A 106 3.24 -3.66 -11.88
N LYS A 107 3.52 -3.64 -13.19
CA LYS A 107 2.67 -4.31 -14.17
C LYS A 107 2.61 -5.82 -13.95
N GLU A 108 3.73 -6.44 -13.62
CA GLU A 108 3.77 -7.89 -13.42
C GLU A 108 2.88 -8.31 -12.24
N LEU A 109 2.91 -7.54 -11.16
CA LEU A 109 2.03 -7.79 -10.02
C LEU A 109 0.57 -7.53 -10.38
N LEU A 110 0.29 -6.43 -11.09
CA LEU A 110 -1.07 -6.11 -11.51
C LEU A 110 -1.65 -7.17 -12.44
N ASP A 111 -0.82 -7.78 -13.27
CA ASP A 111 -1.27 -8.85 -14.18
C ASP A 111 -1.73 -10.10 -13.41
N LEU A 112 -1.27 -10.30 -12.19
CA LEU A 112 -1.76 -11.40 -11.35
C LEU A 112 -3.20 -11.17 -10.90
N GLY A 113 -3.59 -9.93 -10.68
CA GLY A 113 -4.94 -9.53 -10.29
C GLY A 113 -5.34 -9.96 -8.88
N ARG A 114 -5.35 -11.26 -8.62
CA ARG A 114 -5.71 -11.79 -7.29
C ARG A 114 -4.95 -13.08 -7.02
N ILE A 115 -4.47 -13.22 -5.79
CA ILE A 115 -3.85 -14.44 -5.30
C ILE A 115 -4.47 -14.75 -3.94
N ALA A 116 -5.07 -15.93 -3.80
CA ALA A 116 -5.79 -16.28 -2.58
C ALA A 116 -6.81 -15.18 -2.25
N ASN A 117 -6.79 -14.63 -1.07
CA ASN A 117 -7.70 -13.55 -0.67
C ASN A 117 -7.12 -12.16 -0.88
N LEU A 118 -5.92 -12.08 -1.47
CA LEU A 118 -5.24 -10.81 -1.74
C LEU A 118 -5.62 -10.31 -3.12
N GLU A 119 -6.18 -9.12 -3.17
CA GLU A 119 -6.48 -8.44 -4.41
C GLU A 119 -5.38 -7.42 -4.72
N ILE A 120 -4.91 -7.37 -5.97
CA ILE A 120 -3.83 -6.49 -6.38
C ILE A 120 -4.40 -5.39 -7.27
N LEU A 121 -4.26 -4.15 -6.84
CA LEU A 121 -4.84 -2.99 -7.51
C LEU A 121 -3.79 -1.91 -7.74
N SER A 122 -3.96 -1.15 -8.82
CA SER A 122 -3.19 0.08 -9.01
C SER A 122 -3.70 1.17 -8.07
N PRO A 123 -2.91 2.24 -7.85
CA PRO A 123 -3.39 3.37 -7.06
C PRO A 123 -4.71 3.93 -7.58
N ARG A 124 -4.87 4.02 -8.90
CA ARG A 124 -6.11 4.51 -9.52
C ARG A 124 -7.29 3.59 -9.22
N GLN A 125 -7.11 2.30 -9.42
CA GLN A 125 -8.17 1.31 -9.15
C GLN A 125 -8.57 1.32 -7.69
N PHE A 126 -7.59 1.40 -6.79
CA PHE A 126 -7.86 1.46 -5.36
C PHE A 126 -8.61 2.73 -4.98
N TRP A 127 -8.18 3.87 -5.50
CA TRP A 127 -8.82 5.16 -5.24
C TRP A 127 -10.28 5.15 -5.70
N GLU A 128 -10.53 4.62 -6.89
CA GLU A 128 -11.90 4.53 -7.41
C GLU A 128 -12.77 3.59 -6.58
N ARG A 129 -12.19 2.50 -6.10
CA ARG A 129 -12.91 1.61 -5.19
C ARG A 129 -13.29 2.34 -3.90
N LEU A 130 -12.38 3.09 -3.31
CA LEU A 130 -12.66 3.84 -2.09
C LEU A 130 -13.80 4.83 -2.29
N LYS A 131 -13.81 5.53 -3.42
CA LYS A 131 -14.89 6.45 -3.73
C LYS A 131 -16.23 5.77 -3.90
N THR A 132 -16.24 4.62 -4.54
CA THR A 132 -17.47 3.83 -4.70
C THR A 132 -18.01 3.36 -3.35
N GLN A 133 -17.13 2.90 -2.47
CA GLN A 133 -17.53 2.49 -1.13
C GLN A 133 -18.06 3.65 -0.31
N GLN A 134 -17.46 4.82 -0.41
CA GLN A 134 -17.94 6.02 0.27
C GLN A 134 -19.31 6.42 -0.22
N LYS A 135 -19.55 6.37 -1.52
CA LYS A 135 -20.86 6.66 -2.10
C LYS A 135 -21.92 5.69 -1.61
N ARG A 136 -21.59 4.42 -1.52
CA ARG A 136 -22.52 3.41 -1.00
C ARG A 136 -22.84 3.67 0.46
N GLY A 137 -21.81 4.00 1.24
CA GLY A 137 -22.01 4.36 2.64
C GLY A 137 -22.88 5.59 2.80
N ALA A 138 -22.67 6.62 2.00
CA ALA A 138 -23.46 7.84 2.02
C ALA A 138 -24.89 7.57 1.56
N GLY A 139 -25.07 6.70 0.57
CA GLY A 139 -26.40 6.33 0.08
C GLY A 139 -27.22 5.55 1.07
N ARG A 140 -26.57 4.81 1.96
CA ARG A 140 -27.25 4.11 3.03
C ARG A 140 -27.56 5.01 4.20
N GLY A 141 -26.89 6.07 4.18
CA GLY A 141 -26.86 6.94 5.23
C GLY A 141 -28.11 7.40 5.74
N GLU A 142 -28.27 7.39 6.16
CA GLU A 142 -29.01 7.75 6.55
C GLU A 142 -29.21 8.75 6.93
N PRO A 143 -29.75 8.93 7.01
CA PRO A 143 -30.03 10.07 7.24
C PRO A 143 -29.84 10.52 8.51
N ARG A 144 -29.32 10.52 8.95
CA ARG A 144 -29.12 10.81 9.97
C ARG A 144 -28.76 11.96 10.28
N HIS A 145 -28.60 12.19 10.17
CA HIS A 145 -28.27 13.02 10.43
C HIS A 145 -28.77 13.97 10.58
N SER A 146 -29.26 13.93 10.90
CA SER A 146 -29.70 14.62 10.99
C SER A 146 -29.69 15.50 11.46
N ARG A 147 -29.69 15.95 11.51
CA ARG A 147 -29.59 16.76 11.78
C ARG A 147 -30.01 17.44 11.94
#